data_78011280db38021b0acab8c439e6af6d
#
_entry.id   78011280db38021b0acab8c439e6af6d
#
_cell.length_a   1.000
_cell.length_b   1.000
_cell.length_c   1.000
_cell.angle_alpha   90.00
_cell.angle_beta   90.00
_cell.angle_gamma   90.00
#
_symmetry.space_group_name_H-M   'P 1'
#
loop_
_entity.id
_entity.type
_entity.pdbx_description
1 polymer ?
#
loop_
_entity_poly.entity_id
_entity_poly.type
_entity_poly.pdbx_seq_one_letter_code
_entity_poly.pdbx_strand_id
1 'polypeptide(L)'
;MNENVRETIHSIEYDEYYASLDEKTKAKYDYVEMIIKTQYVVNKKFVKNLEETEFYEARVSVGNNEYRTIIFAVETLSFVESKRVLFLNSFLKKGTKQYKGEIEIARQILKKYI
;
A
#
# COMPACT_ATOMS: atom_id res chain seq x y z
N MET A 1 -6.27 3.99 -24.63
CA MET A 1 -6.47 2.74 -23.90
C MET A 1 -5.47 2.65 -22.77
N ASN A 2 -5.98 2.51 -21.57
CA ASN A 2 -5.11 2.40 -20.41
C ASN A 2 -4.74 0.95 -20.18
N GLU A 3 -3.44 0.68 -20.22
CA GLU A 3 -2.96 -0.62 -19.84
C GLU A 3 -2.38 -0.54 -18.45
N ASN A 4 -2.86 -1.40 -17.57
CA ASN A 4 -2.31 -1.49 -16.24
C ASN A 4 -1.00 -2.27 -16.29
N VAL A 5 0.03 -1.72 -15.66
CA VAL A 5 1.31 -2.41 -15.55
C VAL A 5 1.32 -3.34 -14.33
N ARG A 6 0.39 -3.14 -13.39
CA ARG A 6 0.25 -4.00 -12.21
C ARG A 6 -1.21 -4.26 -11.89
N GLU A 7 -1.48 -5.43 -11.36
CA GLU A 7 -2.74 -5.79 -10.74
C GLU A 7 -2.63 -5.57 -9.24
N THR A 8 -3.65 -5.00 -8.63
CA THR A 8 -3.68 -4.81 -7.17
C THR A 8 -4.71 -5.73 -6.57
N ILE A 9 -4.36 -6.35 -5.45
CA ILE A 9 -5.21 -7.28 -4.73
C ILE A 9 -5.34 -6.77 -3.30
N HIS A 10 -6.56 -6.64 -2.82
CA HIS A 10 -6.83 -6.10 -1.49
C HIS A 10 -7.11 -7.22 -0.49
N SER A 11 -6.51 -7.12 0.68
CA SER A 11 -6.89 -7.98 1.80
C SER A 11 -8.25 -7.53 2.34
N ILE A 12 -8.89 -8.38 3.12
CA ILE A 12 -10.12 -8.02 3.81
C ILE A 12 -9.86 -6.86 4.79
N GLU A 13 -8.71 -6.91 5.47
CA GLU A 13 -8.31 -5.88 6.41
C GLU A 13 -8.17 -4.51 5.73
N TYR A 14 -7.59 -4.48 4.52
CA TYR A 14 -7.49 -3.24 3.76
C TYR A 14 -8.87 -2.72 3.39
N ASP A 15 -9.72 -3.61 2.87
CA ASP A 15 -11.07 -3.21 2.45
C ASP A 15 -11.89 -2.64 3.60
N GLU A 16 -11.78 -3.24 4.78
CA GLU A 16 -12.49 -2.76 5.96
C GLU A 16 -11.99 -1.38 6.39
N TYR A 17 -10.68 -1.18 6.36
CA TYR A 17 -10.11 0.12 6.69
C TYR A 17 -10.56 1.18 5.69
N TYR A 18 -10.46 0.87 4.40
CA TYR A 18 -10.88 1.77 3.33
C TYR A 18 -12.35 2.17 3.49
N ALA A 19 -13.21 1.20 3.79
CA ALA A 19 -14.64 1.46 3.94
C ALA A 19 -14.94 2.43 5.10
N SER A 20 -14.05 2.53 6.08
CA SER A 20 -14.23 3.42 7.22
C SER A 20 -13.83 4.88 6.94
N LEU A 21 -13.20 5.14 5.79
CA LEU A 21 -12.69 6.47 5.46
C LEU A 21 -13.79 7.37 4.88
N ASP A 22 -13.60 8.68 5.01
CA ASP A 22 -14.52 9.61 4.37
C ASP A 22 -14.24 9.68 2.85
N GLU A 23 -15.18 10.26 2.11
CA GLU A 23 -15.10 10.28 0.64
C GLU A 23 -13.86 11.00 0.12
N LYS A 24 -13.44 12.06 0.76
CA LYS A 24 -12.25 12.81 0.35
C LYS A 24 -11.00 11.96 0.50
N THR A 25 -10.88 11.25 1.60
CA THR A 25 -9.74 10.37 1.86
C THR A 25 -9.75 9.17 0.93
N LYS A 26 -10.93 8.56 0.70
CA LYS A 26 -11.06 7.47 -0.27
C LYS A 26 -10.59 7.89 -1.65
N ALA A 27 -10.93 9.09 -2.09
CA ALA A 27 -10.51 9.58 -3.40
C ALA A 27 -8.99 9.64 -3.52
N LYS A 28 -8.30 10.02 -2.44
CA LYS A 28 -6.84 10.04 -2.43
C LYS A 28 -6.24 8.64 -2.43
N TYR A 29 -6.86 7.70 -1.71
CA TYR A 29 -6.46 6.29 -1.76
C TYR A 29 -6.60 5.76 -3.18
N ASP A 30 -7.73 6.03 -3.84
CA ASP A 30 -7.97 5.59 -5.20
C ASP A 30 -6.94 6.16 -6.17
N TYR A 31 -6.57 7.41 -5.97
CA TYR A 31 -5.58 8.08 -6.81
C TYR A 31 -4.21 7.39 -6.70
N VAL A 32 -3.76 7.10 -5.49
CA VAL A 32 -2.48 6.43 -5.29
C VAL A 32 -2.51 5.01 -5.86
N GLU A 33 -3.62 4.29 -5.68
CA GLU A 33 -3.76 2.97 -6.27
C GLU A 33 -3.69 3.03 -7.79
N MET A 34 -4.33 4.02 -8.42
CA MET A 34 -4.27 4.21 -9.86
C MET A 34 -2.82 4.42 -10.34
N ILE A 35 -2.05 5.21 -9.60
CA ILE A 35 -0.64 5.44 -9.91
C ILE A 35 0.14 4.12 -9.87
N ILE A 36 -0.09 3.31 -8.84
CA ILE A 36 0.56 2.00 -8.71
C ILE A 36 0.20 1.09 -9.88
N LYS A 37 -1.05 1.12 -10.31
CA LYS A 37 -1.51 0.28 -11.43
C LYS A 37 -0.93 0.70 -12.77
N THR A 38 -0.69 1.99 -12.99
CA THR A 38 -0.46 2.51 -14.34
C THR A 38 0.96 2.98 -14.60
N GLN A 39 1.79 3.20 -13.58
CA GLN A 39 3.15 3.70 -13.77
C GLN A 39 4.17 2.65 -13.39
N TYR A 40 5.15 2.39 -14.28
CA TYR A 40 6.22 1.45 -13.99
C TYR A 40 7.06 1.94 -12.82
N VAL A 41 7.59 3.15 -12.92
CA VAL A 41 8.40 3.75 -11.86
C VAL A 41 7.51 4.72 -11.10
N VAL A 42 7.29 4.42 -9.83
CA VAL A 42 6.43 5.23 -8.99
C VAL A 42 7.28 6.12 -8.08
N ASN A 43 6.96 7.41 -8.07
CA ASN A 43 7.69 8.37 -7.26
C ASN A 43 7.66 7.97 -5.77
N LYS A 44 8.76 8.20 -5.07
CA LYS A 44 8.90 7.84 -3.65
C LYS A 44 7.91 8.55 -2.74
N LYS A 45 7.31 9.64 -3.19
CA LYS A 45 6.26 10.27 -2.40
C LYS A 45 4.99 9.42 -2.35
N PHE A 46 4.83 8.46 -3.25
CA PHE A 46 3.68 7.55 -3.28
C PHE A 46 4.01 6.14 -2.83
N VAL A 47 5.19 5.62 -3.18
CA VAL A 47 5.60 4.26 -2.79
C VAL A 47 7.06 4.28 -2.38
N LYS A 48 7.35 3.78 -1.20
CA LYS A 48 8.71 3.71 -0.67
C LYS A 48 8.95 2.36 -0.01
N ASN A 49 10.15 1.82 -0.19
CA ASN A 49 10.54 0.59 0.47
C ASN A 49 10.61 0.80 1.99
N LEU A 50 10.11 -0.16 2.75
CA LEU A 50 10.29 -0.20 4.19
C LEU A 50 11.61 -0.92 4.47
N GLU A 51 12.62 -0.16 4.89
CA GLU A 51 13.97 -0.67 5.08
C GLU A 51 14.00 -1.94 5.91
N GLU A 52 14.85 -2.87 5.50
CA GLU A 52 15.07 -4.15 6.17
C GLU A 52 13.83 -5.04 6.21
N THR A 53 12.87 -4.79 5.30
CA THR A 53 11.69 -5.64 5.17
C THR A 53 11.46 -5.99 3.71
N GLU A 54 10.60 -6.98 3.50
CA GLU A 54 10.12 -7.38 2.17
C GLU A 54 8.98 -6.47 1.68
N PHE A 55 8.61 -5.46 2.46
CA PHE A 55 7.44 -4.63 2.19
C PHE A 55 7.78 -3.26 1.63
N TYR A 56 6.78 -2.65 1.01
CA TYR A 56 6.78 -1.25 0.63
C TYR A 56 5.62 -0.57 1.33
N GLU A 57 5.67 0.74 1.41
CA GLU A 57 4.52 1.52 1.91
C GLU A 57 3.97 2.37 0.79
N ALA A 58 2.65 2.33 0.60
CA ALA A 58 1.95 3.29 -0.24
C ALA A 58 1.58 4.47 0.67
N ARG A 59 1.80 5.68 0.18
CA ARG A 59 1.72 6.91 0.97
C ARG A 59 0.58 7.77 0.46
N VAL A 60 -0.34 8.12 1.35
CA VAL A 60 -1.50 8.94 1.03
C VAL A 60 -1.53 10.13 1.99
N SER A 61 -1.58 11.34 1.45
CA SER A 61 -1.63 12.57 2.26
C SER A 61 -2.96 13.27 2.03
N VAL A 62 -3.64 13.61 3.10
CA VAL A 62 -4.92 14.35 3.05
C VAL A 62 -4.89 15.42 4.12
N GLY A 63 -4.80 16.68 3.70
CA GLY A 63 -4.63 17.78 4.66
C GLY A 63 -3.36 17.56 5.47
N ASN A 64 -3.49 17.57 6.79
CA ASN A 64 -2.37 17.33 7.70
C ASN A 64 -2.22 15.86 8.07
N ASN A 65 -3.06 15.00 7.53
CA ASN A 65 -3.04 13.57 7.85
C ASN A 65 -2.20 12.80 6.84
N GLU A 66 -1.36 11.90 7.37
CA GLU A 66 -0.55 11.00 6.56
C GLU A 66 -1.03 9.58 6.80
N TYR A 67 -1.42 8.91 5.73
CA TYR A 67 -1.86 7.53 5.78
C TYR A 67 -0.82 6.64 5.12
N ARG A 68 -0.72 5.41 5.58
CA ARG A 68 0.21 4.43 5.02
C ARG A 68 -0.51 3.11 4.79
N THR A 69 -0.23 2.48 3.67
CA THR A 69 -0.69 1.12 3.39
C THR A 69 0.53 0.25 3.17
N ILE A 70 0.64 -0.84 3.90
CA ILE A 70 1.75 -1.78 3.69
C ILE A 70 1.38 -2.69 2.54
N ILE A 71 2.26 -2.77 1.55
CA ILE A 71 2.04 -3.51 0.32
C ILE A 71 3.19 -4.48 0.06
N PHE A 72 2.89 -5.55 -0.68
CA PHE A 72 3.85 -6.60 -0.98
C PHE A 72 3.86 -6.90 -2.47
N ALA A 73 5.06 -6.88 -3.07
CA ALA A 73 5.23 -7.20 -4.48
C ALA A 73 5.32 -8.72 -4.63
N VAL A 74 4.36 -9.32 -5.33
CA VAL A 74 4.26 -10.77 -5.46
C VAL A 74 5.31 -11.30 -6.44
N GLU A 75 6.01 -12.36 -6.02
CA GLU A 75 6.97 -13.11 -6.87
C GLU A 75 8.19 -12.30 -7.33
N THR A 76 8.49 -11.18 -6.69
CA THR A 76 9.68 -10.39 -7.02
C THR A 76 10.10 -9.56 -5.82
N LEU A 77 11.38 -9.23 -5.77
CA LEU A 77 11.90 -8.34 -4.73
C LEU A 77 11.87 -6.87 -5.18
N SER A 78 11.61 -6.63 -6.46
CA SER A 78 11.59 -5.28 -7.01
C SER A 78 10.17 -4.82 -7.28
N PHE A 79 9.77 -3.71 -6.64
CA PHE A 79 8.46 -3.13 -6.89
C PHE A 79 8.29 -2.76 -8.36
N VAL A 80 9.33 -2.19 -8.98
CA VAL A 80 9.27 -1.76 -10.39
C VAL A 80 8.94 -2.92 -11.31
N GLU A 81 9.49 -4.10 -11.04
CA GLU A 81 9.28 -5.27 -11.87
C GLU A 81 8.03 -6.06 -11.53
N SER A 82 7.35 -5.71 -10.44
CA SER A 82 6.19 -6.45 -9.98
C SER A 82 5.02 -6.29 -10.93
N LYS A 83 4.24 -7.36 -11.09
CA LYS A 83 3.01 -7.36 -11.88
C LYS A 83 1.77 -7.49 -11.01
N ARG A 84 1.94 -7.93 -9.77
CA ARG A 84 0.86 -8.04 -8.79
C ARG A 84 1.34 -7.51 -7.45
N VAL A 85 0.48 -6.76 -6.79
CA VAL A 85 0.79 -6.14 -5.51
C VAL A 85 -0.37 -6.40 -4.55
N LEU A 86 -0.05 -6.93 -3.38
CA LEU A 86 -1.03 -7.13 -2.32
C LEU A 86 -1.08 -5.90 -1.42
N PHE A 87 -2.27 -5.38 -1.21
CA PHE A 87 -2.51 -4.30 -0.24
C PHE A 87 -2.93 -4.97 1.06
N LEU A 88 -2.09 -4.88 2.09
CA LEU A 88 -2.26 -5.67 3.31
C LEU A 88 -3.04 -4.93 4.38
N ASN A 89 -2.43 -3.98 5.07
CA ASN A 89 -3.11 -3.19 6.09
C ASN A 89 -2.76 -1.72 5.92
N SER A 90 -3.67 -0.86 6.38
CA SER A 90 -3.50 0.58 6.26
C SER A 90 -3.76 1.25 7.60
N PHE A 91 -3.17 2.42 7.81
CA PHE A 91 -3.28 3.12 9.08
C PHE A 91 -2.99 4.61 8.93
N LEU A 92 -3.53 5.39 9.87
CA LEU A 92 -3.18 6.81 10.00
C LEU A 92 -1.85 6.91 10.74
N LYS A 93 -0.85 7.49 10.09
CA LYS A 93 0.49 7.58 10.67
C LYS A 93 0.49 8.61 11.80
N LYS A 94 0.94 8.18 12.98
CA LYS A 94 1.07 9.03 14.15
C LYS A 94 2.50 9.14 14.65
N GLY A 95 3.36 8.20 14.28
CA GLY A 95 4.77 8.22 14.68
C GLY A 95 5.49 7.00 14.16
N THR A 96 6.82 7.04 14.24
CA THR A 96 7.65 5.96 13.69
C THR A 96 7.56 4.66 14.48
N LYS A 97 7.26 4.72 15.76
CA LYS A 97 7.12 3.52 16.60
C LYS A 97 5.98 2.61 16.15
N GLN A 98 5.00 3.18 15.48
CA GLN A 98 3.83 2.48 14.98
C GLN A 98 4.18 1.42 13.95
N TYR A 99 5.24 1.65 13.16
CA TYR A 99 5.60 0.78 12.05
C TYR A 99 5.92 -0.65 12.46
N LYS A 100 6.57 -0.84 13.59
CA LYS A 100 6.93 -2.18 14.04
C LYS A 100 5.69 -3.06 14.20
N GLY A 101 4.66 -2.52 14.84
CA GLY A 101 3.40 -3.24 15.04
C GLY A 101 2.65 -3.46 13.74
N GLU A 102 2.61 -2.45 12.87
CA GLU A 102 1.91 -2.54 11.59
C GLU A 102 2.58 -3.54 10.65
N ILE A 103 3.92 -3.58 10.63
CA ILE A 103 4.66 -4.55 9.84
C ILE A 103 4.36 -5.98 10.31
N GLU A 104 4.26 -6.20 11.61
CA GLU A 104 3.92 -7.51 12.13
C GLU A 104 2.50 -7.92 11.73
N ILE A 105 1.56 -6.99 11.77
CA ILE A 105 0.19 -7.22 11.27
C ILE A 105 0.25 -7.60 9.79
N ALA A 106 1.05 -6.88 9.00
CA ALA A 106 1.19 -7.17 7.58
C ALA A 106 1.71 -8.59 7.34
N ARG A 107 2.68 -9.03 8.14
CA ARG A 107 3.21 -10.40 8.02
C ARG A 107 2.15 -11.45 8.31
N GLN A 108 1.32 -11.22 9.32
CA GLN A 108 0.25 -12.14 9.64
C GLN A 108 -0.80 -12.19 8.52
N ILE A 109 -1.14 -11.05 7.93
CA ILE A 109 -2.08 -11.00 6.80
C ILE A 109 -1.48 -11.74 5.60
N LEU A 110 -0.21 -11.47 5.30
CA LEU A 110 0.47 -12.08 4.15
C LEU A 110 0.42 -13.62 4.21
N LYS A 111 0.52 -14.20 5.39
CA LYS A 111 0.47 -15.66 5.56
C LYS A 111 -0.81 -16.27 5.03
N LYS A 112 -1.90 -15.50 4.94
CA LYS A 112 -3.17 -16.00 4.41
C LYS A 112 -3.16 -16.11 2.88
N TYR A 113 -2.20 -15.50 2.21
CA TYR A 113 -2.14 -15.44 0.75
C TYR A 113 -0.97 -16.22 0.17
N ILE A 114 -0.03 -16.58 0.97
CA ILE A 114 1.11 -17.40 0.58
C ILE A 114 1.40 -18.45 1.66
#